data_884ab1d1a75f13ed55982ef235fa35ce
#
_entry.id   884ab1d1a75f13ed55982ef235fa35ce
#
_cell.length_a   1.000
_cell.length_b   1.000
_cell.length_c   1.000
_cell.angle_alpha   90.00
_cell.angle_beta   90.00
_cell.angle_gamma   90.00
#
_symmetry.space_group_name_H-M   'P 1'
#
loop_
_entity.id
_entity.type
_entity.pdbx_description
1 polymer ?
#
loop_
_entity_poly.entity_id
_entity_poly.type
_entity_poly.pdbx_seq_one_letter_code
_entity_poly.pdbx_strand_id
1 'polypeptide(L)'
;LRIVQTFILGLRLLGYFLQRTRLGRALVFLSLPVALVTFILWKPTYTPPIFDAQVLYNQEAWSKVSVEAVLNTAEELNVPWLLVSSIPNEGTWRLFDKDPGRVIPMLVPAFTRDDRDTWYEDERMLDYIETEIRQRPYRGIGEVFLFDAGAKTPGAQRVLALAATHRLVFHTRSDVAAITHIFSQQPTLRVLWAHAGIDVPPEKIGQLLDQYPLLWVEISHRRSVAPRGKLDPAWKALMLRHPDRVLVGSGTYTSEYWYKFRTSMSDYRHWLKDLPADVAENIAYRNGLALFEIPDNRAQAAIQD
;
A
#
# COMPACT_ATOMS: atom_id res chain seq x y z
N LEU A 1 21.94 -17.93 -13.92
CA LEU A 1 22.74 -18.68 -14.93
C LEU A 1 23.22 -20.05 -14.39
N ARG A 2 23.81 -20.15 -13.17
CA ARG A 2 24.29 -21.42 -12.58
C ARG A 2 23.18 -22.48 -12.40
N ILE A 3 21.99 -22.08 -11.96
CA ILE A 3 20.85 -22.99 -11.73
C ILE A 3 20.35 -23.59 -13.05
N VAL A 4 20.29 -22.81 -14.11
CA VAL A 4 19.89 -23.30 -15.46
C VAL A 4 20.91 -24.27 -16.03
N GLN A 5 22.21 -24.00 -15.85
CA GLN A 5 23.28 -24.92 -16.29
C GLN A 5 23.27 -26.26 -15.54
N THR A 6 23.02 -26.22 -14.22
CA THR A 6 22.90 -27.45 -13.39
C THR A 6 21.66 -28.25 -13.80
N PHE A 7 20.57 -27.62 -14.14
CA PHE A 7 19.35 -28.27 -14.62
C PHE A 7 19.55 -28.94 -15.99
N ILE A 8 20.21 -28.25 -16.93
CA ILE A 8 20.52 -28.78 -18.27
C ILE A 8 21.49 -29.97 -18.18
N LEU A 9 22.49 -29.90 -17.28
CA LEU A 9 23.41 -30.99 -17.05
C LEU A 9 22.69 -32.21 -16.44
N GLY A 10 21.80 -32.01 -15.50
CA GLY A 10 20.93 -33.04 -14.91
C GLY A 10 20.05 -33.72 -15.95
N LEU A 11 19.44 -32.98 -16.86
CA LEU A 11 18.63 -33.51 -17.95
C LEU A 11 19.46 -34.33 -18.96
N ARG A 12 20.71 -33.93 -19.26
CA ARG A 12 21.60 -34.67 -20.14
C ARG A 12 22.07 -35.99 -19.51
N LEU A 13 22.41 -36.00 -18.23
CA LEU A 13 22.78 -37.21 -17.49
C LEU A 13 21.60 -38.17 -17.34
N LEU A 14 20.41 -37.65 -17.08
CA LEU A 14 19.19 -38.45 -17.04
C LEU A 14 18.89 -39.07 -18.41
N GLY A 15 18.99 -38.29 -19.49
CA GLY A 15 18.82 -38.79 -20.88
C GLY A 15 19.77 -39.92 -21.24
N TYR A 16 21.03 -39.85 -20.79
CA TYR A 16 22.03 -40.89 -21.04
C TYR A 16 21.73 -42.19 -20.26
N PHE A 17 21.22 -42.09 -19.03
CA PHE A 17 20.82 -43.23 -18.20
C PHE A 17 19.54 -43.91 -18.71
N LEU A 18 18.61 -43.14 -19.27
CA LEU A 18 17.30 -43.58 -19.73
C LEU A 18 17.30 -44.30 -21.08
N GLN A 19 18.35 -44.11 -21.90
CA GLN A 19 18.47 -44.81 -23.18
C GLN A 19 18.88 -46.29 -23.02
N ARG A 20 19.37 -46.70 -21.85
CA ARG A 20 19.97 -48.05 -21.64
C ARG A 20 19.08 -49.07 -20.93
N THR A 21 17.98 -48.70 -20.31
CA THR A 21 17.13 -49.66 -19.57
C THR A 21 15.64 -49.51 -19.89
N ARG A 22 14.90 -50.65 -19.96
CA ARG A 22 13.45 -50.67 -20.13
C ARG A 22 12.73 -49.94 -18.99
N LEU A 23 13.29 -49.99 -17.77
CA LEU A 23 12.78 -49.30 -16.58
C LEU A 23 12.91 -47.76 -16.73
N GLY A 24 14.00 -47.28 -17.29
CA GLY A 24 14.25 -45.86 -17.54
C GLY A 24 13.24 -45.25 -18.51
N ARG A 25 12.86 -46.00 -19.57
CA ARG A 25 11.84 -45.53 -20.52
C ARG A 25 10.46 -45.38 -19.87
N ALA A 26 10.07 -46.30 -19.00
CA ALA A 26 8.81 -46.21 -18.26
C ALA A 26 8.78 -45.01 -17.28
N LEU A 27 9.90 -44.66 -16.63
CA LEU A 27 10.02 -43.53 -15.72
C LEU A 27 9.91 -42.16 -16.45
N VAL A 28 10.42 -42.06 -17.70
CA VAL A 28 10.26 -40.85 -18.51
C VAL A 28 8.80 -40.65 -18.92
N PHE A 29 8.11 -41.72 -19.32
CA PHE A 29 6.69 -41.63 -19.70
C PHE A 29 5.78 -41.28 -18.53
N LEU A 30 6.17 -41.60 -17.29
CA LEU A 30 5.46 -41.23 -16.07
C LEU A 30 5.82 -39.81 -15.56
N SER A 31 7.07 -39.36 -15.74
CA SER A 31 7.54 -38.07 -15.27
C SER A 31 7.12 -36.90 -16.17
N LEU A 32 6.96 -37.12 -17.47
CA LEU A 32 6.51 -36.11 -18.43
C LEU A 32 5.08 -35.56 -18.12
N PRO A 33 4.07 -36.41 -17.88
CA PRO A 33 2.74 -35.89 -17.51
C PRO A 33 2.75 -35.23 -16.11
N VAL A 34 3.56 -35.72 -15.16
CA VAL A 34 3.69 -35.07 -13.84
C VAL A 34 4.36 -33.70 -13.95
N ALA A 35 5.42 -33.58 -14.75
CA ALA A 35 6.06 -32.29 -15.01
C ALA A 35 5.15 -31.33 -15.77
N LEU A 36 4.35 -31.84 -16.72
CA LEU A 36 3.37 -31.04 -17.46
C LEU A 36 2.22 -30.57 -16.55
N VAL A 37 1.71 -31.45 -15.69
CA VAL A 37 0.67 -31.09 -14.70
C VAL A 37 1.19 -30.10 -13.68
N THR A 38 2.42 -30.27 -13.17
CA THR A 38 3.05 -29.28 -12.28
C THR A 38 3.30 -27.96 -12.99
N PHE A 39 3.70 -27.95 -14.25
CA PHE A 39 3.88 -26.73 -15.04
C PHE A 39 2.54 -26.04 -15.33
N ILE A 40 1.48 -26.80 -15.66
CA ILE A 40 0.12 -26.25 -15.87
C ILE A 40 -0.51 -25.73 -14.57
N LEU A 41 -0.20 -26.37 -13.43
CA LEU A 41 -0.69 -25.95 -12.11
C LEU A 41 0.17 -24.86 -11.47
N TRP A 42 1.40 -24.65 -11.96
CA TRP A 42 2.28 -23.60 -11.47
C TRP A 42 1.85 -22.24 -12.05
N LYS A 43 0.87 -21.64 -11.41
CA LYS A 43 0.63 -20.21 -11.62
C LYS A 43 1.82 -19.48 -11.02
N PRO A 44 2.56 -18.67 -11.79
CA PRO A 44 3.61 -17.84 -11.20
C PRO A 44 3.01 -17.03 -10.08
N THR A 45 3.68 -17.02 -8.94
CA THR A 45 3.28 -16.17 -7.80
C THR A 45 3.27 -14.74 -8.31
N TYR A 46 2.13 -14.05 -8.15
CA TYR A 46 2.04 -12.63 -8.48
C TYR A 46 3.07 -11.89 -7.63
N THR A 47 4.06 -11.32 -8.27
CA THR A 47 5.17 -10.60 -7.62
C THR A 47 5.35 -9.16 -8.14
N PRO A 48 4.26 -8.42 -8.49
CA PRO A 48 4.44 -7.03 -8.85
C PRO A 48 4.92 -6.24 -7.63
N PRO A 49 5.46 -5.06 -7.88
CA PRO A 49 5.78 -4.13 -6.80
C PRO A 49 4.53 -3.81 -6.00
N ILE A 50 4.71 -3.42 -4.75
CA ILE A 50 3.64 -2.88 -3.92
C ILE A 50 3.97 -1.43 -3.58
N PHE A 51 2.97 -0.56 -3.68
CA PHE A 51 2.96 0.75 -3.07
C PHE A 51 2.34 0.60 -1.68
N ASP A 52 3.13 0.74 -0.62
CA ASP A 52 2.62 0.69 0.75
C ASP A 52 2.04 2.04 1.13
N ALA A 53 0.71 2.12 1.14
CA ALA A 53 -0.03 3.36 1.37
C ALA A 53 -0.24 3.70 2.85
N GLN A 54 0.37 2.94 3.79
CA GLN A 54 0.17 3.14 5.23
C GLN A 54 1.38 2.70 6.04
N VAL A 55 2.45 3.47 6.01
CA VAL A 55 3.66 3.24 6.82
C VAL A 55 3.74 4.27 7.94
N LEU A 56 3.71 3.82 9.20
CA LEU A 56 3.87 4.69 10.35
C LEU A 56 5.19 4.36 11.08
N TYR A 57 6.16 5.27 11.00
CA TYR A 57 7.46 5.10 11.65
C TYR A 57 7.56 5.98 12.90
N ASN A 58 6.70 5.68 13.89
CA ASN A 58 6.59 6.43 15.14
C ASN A 58 7.80 6.23 16.05
N GLN A 59 8.06 7.19 16.94
CA GLN A 59 9.23 7.23 17.84
C GLN A 59 9.45 5.93 18.61
N GLU A 60 8.42 5.26 19.05
CA GLU A 60 8.53 3.99 19.79
C GLU A 60 9.14 2.84 18.98
N ALA A 61 9.09 2.92 17.64
CA ALA A 61 9.70 1.94 16.76
C ALA A 61 11.20 2.18 16.53
N TRP A 62 11.70 3.40 16.71
CA TRP A 62 13.06 3.78 16.29
C TRP A 62 14.18 2.99 16.98
N SER A 63 13.99 2.63 18.25
CA SER A 63 14.95 1.81 18.99
C SER A 63 14.92 0.32 18.66
N LYS A 64 13.85 -0.15 17.98
CA LYS A 64 13.61 -1.56 17.68
C LYS A 64 13.77 -1.90 16.21
N VAL A 65 13.49 -0.95 15.33
CA VAL A 65 13.57 -1.10 13.88
C VAL A 65 14.32 0.10 13.31
N SER A 66 15.55 -0.11 12.87
CA SER A 66 16.36 0.96 12.29
C SER A 66 15.86 1.39 10.91
N VAL A 67 16.24 2.57 10.46
CA VAL A 67 15.95 3.09 9.12
C VAL A 67 16.42 2.12 8.04
N GLU A 68 17.63 1.60 8.18
CA GLU A 68 18.20 0.62 7.25
C GLU A 68 17.39 -0.68 7.23
N ALA A 69 16.92 -1.15 8.39
CA ALA A 69 16.09 -2.35 8.48
C ALA A 69 14.74 -2.17 7.76
N VAL A 70 14.13 -0.99 7.88
CA VAL A 70 12.90 -0.64 7.15
C VAL A 70 13.14 -0.70 5.64
N LEU A 71 14.14 0.04 5.15
CA LEU A 71 14.42 0.18 3.72
C LEU A 71 14.88 -1.13 3.08
N ASN A 72 15.76 -1.89 3.75
CA ASN A 72 16.21 -3.20 3.28
C ASN A 72 15.04 -4.20 3.22
N THR A 73 14.17 -4.22 4.24
CA THR A 73 12.99 -5.10 4.23
C THR A 73 12.03 -4.73 3.10
N ALA A 74 11.81 -3.45 2.86
CA ALA A 74 10.97 -2.98 1.77
C ALA A 74 11.54 -3.38 0.40
N GLU A 75 12.87 -3.29 0.23
CA GLU A 75 13.56 -3.72 -0.99
C GLU A 75 13.45 -5.24 -1.21
N GLU A 76 13.78 -6.05 -0.20
CA GLU A 76 13.65 -7.51 -0.23
C GLU A 76 12.23 -7.96 -0.59
N LEU A 77 11.23 -7.22 -0.13
CA LEU A 77 9.82 -7.50 -0.38
C LEU A 77 9.29 -6.87 -1.67
N ASN A 78 10.11 -6.22 -2.49
CA ASN A 78 9.68 -5.47 -3.67
C ASN A 78 8.55 -4.48 -3.35
N VAL A 79 8.80 -3.61 -2.34
CA VAL A 79 7.94 -2.49 -1.92
C VAL A 79 8.71 -1.19 -2.17
N PRO A 80 8.77 -0.70 -3.41
CA PRO A 80 9.61 0.44 -3.79
C PRO A 80 9.03 1.79 -3.41
N TRP A 81 7.80 1.87 -2.93
CA TRP A 81 7.17 3.13 -2.53
C TRP A 81 6.52 2.98 -1.16
N LEU A 82 6.87 3.88 -0.26
CA LEU A 82 6.43 3.91 1.13
C LEU A 82 5.77 5.27 1.41
N LEU A 83 4.46 5.29 1.64
CA LEU A 83 3.75 6.47 2.13
C LEU A 83 3.97 6.56 3.63
N VAL A 84 4.87 7.45 4.04
CA VAL A 84 5.37 7.47 5.41
C VAL A 84 4.79 8.62 6.21
N SER A 85 4.21 8.27 7.36
CA SER A 85 3.79 9.15 8.43
C SER A 85 4.58 8.84 9.71
N SER A 86 4.74 9.79 10.60
CA SER A 86 5.38 9.56 11.90
C SER A 86 4.91 10.54 12.97
N ILE A 87 4.89 10.10 14.21
CA ILE A 87 4.74 10.96 15.38
C ILE A 87 5.97 10.76 16.28
N PRO A 88 6.76 11.80 16.48
CA PRO A 88 6.78 13.09 15.76
C PRO A 88 7.22 12.94 14.28
N ASN A 89 6.98 13.95 13.46
CA ASN A 89 7.29 13.95 12.01
C ASN A 89 8.78 13.72 11.68
N GLU A 90 9.67 13.82 12.65
CA GLU A 90 11.09 13.48 12.52
C GLU A 90 11.31 12.06 11.94
N GLY A 91 10.49 11.08 12.32
CA GLY A 91 10.60 9.71 11.79
C GLY A 91 10.38 9.64 10.29
N THR A 92 9.45 10.44 9.74
CA THR A 92 9.25 10.57 8.30
C THR A 92 10.53 11.05 7.61
N TRP A 93 11.18 12.06 8.18
CA TRP A 93 12.40 12.64 7.61
C TRP A 93 13.60 11.73 7.76
N ARG A 94 13.72 10.98 8.84
CA ARG A 94 14.78 9.96 8.99
C ARG A 94 14.79 8.94 7.84
N LEU A 95 13.60 8.53 7.38
CA LEU A 95 13.47 7.62 6.24
C LEU A 95 13.67 8.36 4.92
N PHE A 96 13.07 9.55 4.75
CA PHE A 96 13.17 10.33 3.53
C PHE A 96 14.61 10.78 3.22
N ASP A 97 15.35 11.28 4.22
CA ASP A 97 16.74 11.73 4.04
C ASP A 97 17.67 10.58 3.61
N LYS A 98 17.30 9.34 3.98
CA LYS A 98 18.07 8.14 3.60
C LYS A 98 17.71 7.63 2.19
N ASP A 99 16.46 7.70 1.80
CA ASP A 99 15.98 7.25 0.49
C ASP A 99 14.80 8.12 0.00
N PRO A 100 15.07 9.33 -0.55
CA PRO A 100 14.02 10.23 -1.04
C PRO A 100 13.31 9.70 -2.31
N GLY A 101 13.90 8.72 -2.99
CA GLY A 101 13.29 8.10 -4.17
C GLY A 101 12.20 7.09 -3.82
N ARG A 102 12.22 6.54 -2.61
CA ARG A 102 11.30 5.53 -2.13
C ARG A 102 10.23 6.08 -1.21
N VAL A 103 10.57 7.09 -0.40
CA VAL A 103 9.71 7.64 0.64
C VAL A 103 8.85 8.77 0.13
N ILE A 104 7.53 8.67 0.33
CA ILE A 104 6.56 9.72 0.08
C ILE A 104 6.18 10.32 1.43
N PRO A 105 6.70 11.53 1.78
CA PRO A 105 6.55 12.09 3.12
C PRO A 105 5.15 12.68 3.34
N MET A 106 4.52 12.28 4.45
CA MET A 106 3.25 12.80 4.93
C MET A 106 3.46 13.59 6.21
N LEU A 107 2.76 14.72 6.35
CA LEU A 107 2.75 15.54 7.55
C LEU A 107 1.66 15.09 8.51
N VAL A 108 2.01 14.61 9.68
CA VAL A 108 1.03 14.33 10.74
C VAL A 108 0.89 15.57 11.64
N PRO A 109 -0.32 16.12 11.84
CA PRO A 109 -0.57 17.20 12.77
C PRO A 109 -0.63 16.68 14.20
N ALA A 110 0.49 16.23 14.73
CA ALA A 110 0.61 15.75 16.10
C ALA A 110 2.07 15.80 16.56
N PHE A 111 2.33 16.29 17.75
CA PHE A 111 3.65 16.19 18.41
C PHE A 111 3.74 14.90 19.22
N THR A 112 2.61 14.49 19.81
CA THR A 112 2.46 13.26 20.58
C THR A 112 1.24 12.47 20.08
N ARG A 113 1.05 11.25 20.57
CA ARG A 113 -0.13 10.45 20.21
C ARG A 113 -1.46 11.05 20.71
N ASP A 114 -1.41 11.79 21.80
CA ASP A 114 -2.61 12.37 22.43
C ASP A 114 -3.17 13.53 21.60
N ASP A 115 -2.34 14.18 20.79
CA ASP A 115 -2.75 15.29 19.94
C ASP A 115 -3.65 14.85 18.76
N ARG A 116 -3.68 13.55 18.40
CA ARG A 116 -4.31 13.03 17.18
C ARG A 116 -5.81 13.26 17.08
N ASP A 117 -6.50 13.32 18.22
CA ASP A 117 -7.96 13.43 18.26
C ASP A 117 -8.45 14.88 18.34
N THR A 118 -7.55 15.84 18.69
CA THR A 118 -7.87 17.26 18.94
C THR A 118 -6.96 18.25 18.21
N TRP A 119 -6.14 17.77 17.28
CA TRP A 119 -5.16 18.59 16.55
C TRP A 119 -5.75 19.86 15.93
N TYR A 120 -7.02 19.83 15.54
CA TYR A 120 -7.74 20.93 14.89
C TYR A 120 -8.22 22.01 15.89
N GLU A 121 -8.05 21.82 17.19
CA GLU A 121 -8.39 22.76 18.25
C GLU A 121 -7.19 23.56 18.78
N ASP A 122 -5.95 23.15 18.46
CA ASP A 122 -4.72 23.79 18.93
C ASP A 122 -4.14 24.71 17.84
N GLU A 123 -4.22 26.04 18.05
CA GLU A 123 -3.67 27.04 17.13
C GLU A 123 -2.17 26.85 16.87
N ARG A 124 -1.39 26.37 17.87
CA ARG A 124 0.04 26.09 17.68
C ARG A 124 0.25 24.95 16.69
N MET A 125 -0.67 23.97 16.67
CA MET A 125 -0.64 22.89 15.71
C MET A 125 -0.97 23.38 14.31
N LEU A 126 -1.96 24.28 14.18
CA LEU A 126 -2.32 24.87 12.89
C LEU A 126 -1.16 25.69 12.31
N ASP A 127 -0.50 26.51 13.12
CA ASP A 127 0.69 27.28 12.73
C ASP A 127 1.89 26.37 12.38
N TYR A 128 2.07 25.27 13.11
CA TYR A 128 3.07 24.25 12.81
C TYR A 128 2.85 23.62 11.43
N ILE A 129 1.61 23.20 11.13
CA ILE A 129 1.26 22.62 9.82
C ILE A 129 1.60 23.58 8.68
N GLU A 130 1.19 24.86 8.79
CA GLU A 130 1.48 25.86 7.76
C GLU A 130 2.99 26.09 7.57
N THR A 131 3.73 26.10 8.66
CA THR A 131 5.19 26.26 8.63
C THR A 131 5.87 25.08 7.94
N GLU A 132 5.54 23.87 8.35
CA GLU A 132 6.12 22.65 7.82
C GLU A 132 5.86 22.49 6.30
N ILE A 133 4.64 22.76 5.83
CA ILE A 133 4.30 22.66 4.41
C ILE A 133 5.12 23.65 3.56
N ARG A 134 5.46 24.82 4.11
CA ARG A 134 6.30 25.80 3.39
C ARG A 134 7.77 25.43 3.36
N GLN A 135 8.24 24.72 4.37
CA GLN A 135 9.67 24.43 4.56
C GLN A 135 10.11 23.08 3.98
N ARG A 136 9.19 22.12 3.87
CA ARG A 136 9.52 20.74 3.52
C ARG A 136 8.61 20.18 2.42
N PRO A 137 9.12 19.29 1.55
CA PRO A 137 8.39 18.77 0.40
C PRO A 137 7.42 17.64 0.78
N TYR A 138 6.48 17.90 1.68
CA TYR A 138 5.42 16.95 1.97
C TYR A 138 4.54 16.73 0.75
N ARG A 139 4.04 15.50 0.61
CA ARG A 139 3.13 15.10 -0.47
C ARG A 139 1.68 15.01 -0.01
N GLY A 140 1.45 15.09 1.30
CA GLY A 140 0.14 15.07 1.89
C GLY A 140 0.16 15.40 3.37
N ILE A 141 -1.05 15.48 3.97
CA ILE A 141 -1.30 15.63 5.40
C ILE A 141 -1.99 14.35 5.89
N GLY A 142 -1.47 13.74 6.91
CA GLY A 142 -2.03 12.51 7.53
C GLY A 142 -0.99 11.41 7.80
N GLU A 143 -1.42 10.31 8.41
CA GLU A 143 -2.80 9.95 8.76
C GLU A 143 -3.32 10.85 9.89
N VAL A 144 -4.44 11.50 9.68
CA VAL A 144 -5.14 12.27 10.71
C VAL A 144 -6.42 11.56 11.15
N PHE A 145 -6.84 11.78 12.40
CA PHE A 145 -8.14 11.36 12.90
C PHE A 145 -9.08 12.57 12.77
N LEU A 146 -10.14 12.40 11.97
CA LEU A 146 -11.09 13.47 11.70
C LEU A 146 -12.50 12.88 11.55
N PHE A 147 -13.30 13.00 12.58
CA PHE A 147 -14.69 12.53 12.61
C PHE A 147 -15.66 13.70 12.43
N ASP A 148 -16.96 13.41 12.26
CA ASP A 148 -17.98 14.38 11.85
C ASP A 148 -17.91 15.72 12.61
N ALA A 149 -17.90 15.70 13.95
CA ALA A 149 -17.84 16.93 14.75
C ALA A 149 -16.53 17.71 14.51
N GLY A 150 -15.39 17.02 14.50
CA GLY A 150 -14.08 17.62 14.26
C GLY A 150 -13.96 18.21 12.86
N ALA A 151 -14.52 17.55 11.85
CA ALA A 151 -14.49 18.01 10.46
C ALA A 151 -15.16 19.37 10.26
N LYS A 152 -16.09 19.75 11.13
CA LYS A 152 -16.85 21.03 11.08
C LYS A 152 -16.16 22.18 11.81
N THR A 153 -15.05 21.92 12.50
CA THR A 153 -14.34 22.98 13.24
C THR A 153 -13.60 23.92 12.31
N PRO A 154 -13.42 25.21 12.70
CA PRO A 154 -12.65 26.16 11.91
C PRO A 154 -11.22 25.71 11.62
N GLY A 155 -10.56 25.10 12.62
CA GLY A 155 -9.20 24.60 12.46
C GLY A 155 -9.08 23.47 11.43
N ALA A 156 -10.00 22.49 11.44
CA ALA A 156 -10.05 21.46 10.42
C ALA A 156 -10.29 22.06 9.03
N GLN A 157 -11.22 22.99 8.90
CA GLN A 157 -11.51 23.67 7.64
C GLN A 157 -10.30 24.45 7.09
N ARG A 158 -9.54 25.12 7.97
CA ARG A 158 -8.29 25.81 7.63
C ARG A 158 -7.27 24.82 7.02
N VAL A 159 -7.08 23.66 7.64
CA VAL A 159 -6.13 22.63 7.15
C VAL A 159 -6.60 21.96 5.87
N LEU A 160 -7.90 21.67 5.73
CA LEU A 160 -8.47 21.14 4.49
C LEU A 160 -8.28 22.10 3.31
N ALA A 161 -8.53 23.39 3.52
CA ALA A 161 -8.29 24.43 2.51
C ALA A 161 -6.79 24.56 2.15
N LEU A 162 -5.92 24.47 3.15
CA LEU A 162 -4.47 24.47 2.96
C LEU A 162 -4.01 23.27 2.13
N ALA A 163 -4.50 22.07 2.44
CA ALA A 163 -4.21 20.86 1.68
C ALA A 163 -4.67 20.99 0.22
N ALA A 164 -5.86 21.51 -0.03
CA ALA A 164 -6.37 21.74 -1.38
C ALA A 164 -5.51 22.78 -2.14
N THR A 165 -5.16 23.90 -1.50
CA THR A 165 -4.35 24.98 -2.09
C THR A 165 -2.96 24.48 -2.51
N HIS A 166 -2.33 23.66 -1.67
CA HIS A 166 -1.00 23.09 -1.93
C HIS A 166 -1.04 21.77 -2.71
N ARG A 167 -2.22 21.33 -3.18
CA ARG A 167 -2.42 20.07 -3.91
C ARG A 167 -1.93 18.84 -3.14
N LEU A 168 -1.97 18.87 -1.82
CA LEU A 168 -1.59 17.79 -0.95
C LEU A 168 -2.71 16.73 -0.87
N VAL A 169 -2.34 15.47 -0.75
CA VAL A 169 -3.31 14.39 -0.46
C VAL A 169 -3.69 14.47 1.02
N PHE A 170 -4.97 14.44 1.32
CA PHE A 170 -5.46 14.38 2.70
C PHE A 170 -5.75 12.93 3.09
N HIS A 171 -4.88 12.35 3.91
CA HIS A 171 -5.00 10.97 4.36
C HIS A 171 -5.64 10.94 5.75
N THR A 172 -6.83 10.36 5.85
CA THR A 172 -7.66 10.51 7.06
C THR A 172 -8.35 9.23 7.48
N ARG A 173 -8.33 8.96 8.78
CA ARG A 173 -9.21 8.02 9.46
C ARG A 173 -10.48 8.76 9.87
N SER A 174 -11.57 8.47 9.20
CA SER A 174 -12.81 9.23 9.30
C SER A 174 -14.04 8.32 9.25
N ASP A 175 -15.16 8.81 9.75
CA ASP A 175 -16.47 8.26 9.47
C ASP A 175 -17.04 8.78 8.13
N VAL A 176 -18.18 8.21 7.72
CA VAL A 176 -18.87 8.58 6.47
C VAL A 176 -19.34 10.05 6.50
N ALA A 177 -19.76 10.55 7.65
CA ALA A 177 -20.25 11.93 7.79
C ALA A 177 -19.11 12.93 7.58
N ALA A 178 -17.91 12.66 8.15
CA ALA A 178 -16.73 13.49 7.92
C ALA A 178 -16.30 13.48 6.45
N ILE A 179 -16.25 12.31 5.79
CA ILE A 179 -15.93 12.22 4.35
C ILE A 179 -16.90 13.05 3.51
N THR A 180 -18.21 12.93 3.79
CA THR A 180 -19.25 13.73 3.10
C THR A 180 -19.04 15.22 3.33
N HIS A 181 -18.74 15.62 4.58
CA HIS A 181 -18.49 17.02 4.93
C HIS A 181 -17.24 17.57 4.25
N ILE A 182 -16.12 16.81 4.25
CA ILE A 182 -14.88 17.21 3.57
C ILE A 182 -15.16 17.55 2.10
N PHE A 183 -15.83 16.68 1.36
CA PHE A 183 -16.14 16.95 -0.06
C PHE A 183 -17.16 18.04 -0.28
N SER A 184 -18.05 18.31 0.67
CA SER A 184 -18.95 19.45 0.59
C SER A 184 -18.24 20.79 0.67
N GLN A 185 -17.11 20.85 1.39
CA GLN A 185 -16.30 22.05 1.59
C GLN A 185 -15.15 22.16 0.59
N GLN A 186 -14.54 21.04 0.25
CA GLN A 186 -13.34 20.97 -0.59
C GLN A 186 -13.51 19.91 -1.70
N PRO A 187 -14.35 20.15 -2.72
CA PRO A 187 -14.68 19.16 -3.75
C PRO A 187 -13.49 18.77 -4.65
N THR A 188 -12.42 19.58 -4.65
CA THR A 188 -11.19 19.33 -5.44
C THR A 188 -10.08 18.67 -4.64
N LEU A 189 -10.28 18.41 -3.35
CA LEU A 189 -9.29 17.79 -2.48
C LEU A 189 -9.16 16.29 -2.81
N ARG A 190 -7.94 15.81 -2.97
CA ARG A 190 -7.66 14.38 -3.06
C ARG A 190 -7.63 13.78 -1.66
N VAL A 191 -8.52 12.82 -1.41
CA VAL A 191 -8.67 12.19 -0.10
C VAL A 191 -8.32 10.71 -0.18
N LEU A 192 -7.41 10.26 0.69
CA LEU A 192 -7.14 8.86 0.96
C LEU A 192 -7.81 8.47 2.27
N TRP A 193 -8.85 7.64 2.20
CA TRP A 193 -9.61 7.22 3.37
C TRP A 193 -8.98 6.00 4.01
N ALA A 194 -8.35 6.20 5.14
CA ALA A 194 -7.64 5.16 5.87
C ALA A 194 -8.57 4.03 6.30
N HIS A 195 -8.08 2.81 6.16
CA HIS A 195 -8.78 1.57 6.53
C HIS A 195 -10.16 1.44 5.89
N ALA A 196 -10.42 2.14 4.79
CA ALA A 196 -11.72 2.19 4.12
C ALA A 196 -12.89 2.37 5.13
N GLY A 197 -12.70 3.27 6.12
CA GLY A 197 -13.67 3.57 7.17
C GLY A 197 -13.87 2.47 8.22
N ILE A 198 -12.93 1.55 8.37
CA ILE A 198 -12.88 0.46 9.36
C ILE A 198 -14.06 -0.52 9.28
N ASP A 199 -15.26 -0.12 9.70
CA ASP A 199 -16.45 -0.97 9.77
C ASP A 199 -17.48 -0.71 8.66
N VAL A 200 -17.17 0.24 7.75
CA VAL A 200 -18.06 0.58 6.63
C VAL A 200 -18.11 -0.58 5.63
N PRO A 201 -19.29 -1.09 5.27
CA PRO A 201 -19.39 -2.22 4.34
C PRO A 201 -18.97 -1.82 2.91
N PRO A 202 -18.45 -2.78 2.09
CA PRO A 202 -17.97 -2.53 0.73
C PRO A 202 -19.00 -1.85 -0.18
N GLU A 203 -20.27 -2.18 -0.04
CA GLU A 203 -21.36 -1.56 -0.81
C GLU A 203 -21.45 -0.04 -0.53
N LYS A 204 -21.37 0.35 0.74
CA LYS A 204 -21.42 1.77 1.12
C LYS A 204 -20.15 2.51 0.67
N ILE A 205 -18.99 1.86 0.75
CA ILE A 205 -17.74 2.41 0.21
C ILE A 205 -17.89 2.65 -1.29
N GLY A 206 -18.44 1.69 -2.05
CA GLY A 206 -18.69 1.84 -3.48
C GLY A 206 -19.59 3.02 -3.82
N GLN A 207 -20.66 3.25 -3.07
CA GLN A 207 -21.53 4.42 -3.24
C GLN A 207 -20.77 5.73 -3.04
N LEU A 208 -19.85 5.79 -2.07
CA LEU A 208 -19.04 6.99 -1.84
C LEU A 208 -17.99 7.20 -2.94
N LEU A 209 -17.40 6.13 -3.44
CA LEU A 209 -16.46 6.19 -4.58
C LEU A 209 -17.15 6.63 -5.87
N ASP A 210 -18.42 6.24 -6.09
CA ASP A 210 -19.25 6.76 -7.20
C ASP A 210 -19.53 8.25 -7.06
N GLN A 211 -19.82 8.68 -5.83
CA GLN A 211 -20.21 10.07 -5.54
C GLN A 211 -19.01 11.04 -5.57
N TYR A 212 -17.83 10.56 -5.11
CA TYR A 212 -16.64 11.41 -4.92
C TYR A 212 -15.48 10.94 -5.80
N PRO A 213 -15.28 11.54 -6.99
CA PRO A 213 -14.23 11.13 -7.92
C PRO A 213 -12.80 11.26 -7.37
N LEU A 214 -12.57 12.09 -6.36
CA LEU A 214 -11.27 12.31 -5.71
C LEU A 214 -11.14 11.61 -4.35
N LEU A 215 -11.96 10.57 -4.11
CA LEU A 215 -11.84 9.68 -2.97
C LEU A 215 -11.10 8.42 -3.38
N TRP A 216 -10.07 8.05 -2.64
CA TRP A 216 -9.41 6.75 -2.64
C TRP A 216 -9.56 6.08 -1.27
N VAL A 217 -9.45 4.77 -1.22
CA VAL A 217 -9.49 4.01 0.03
C VAL A 217 -8.23 3.17 0.20
N GLU A 218 -7.71 3.15 1.40
CA GLU A 218 -6.61 2.30 1.82
C GLU A 218 -7.16 1.20 2.75
N ILE A 219 -6.72 -0.05 2.60
CA ILE A 219 -7.36 -1.21 3.24
C ILE A 219 -6.51 -1.92 4.30
N SER A 220 -5.46 -1.28 4.84
CA SER A 220 -4.75 -1.87 5.98
C SER A 220 -5.70 -2.16 7.14
N HIS A 221 -5.37 -3.14 7.94
CA HIS A 221 -6.18 -3.60 9.08
C HIS A 221 -7.60 -4.10 8.77
N ARG A 222 -8.04 -4.11 7.51
CA ARG A 222 -9.36 -4.59 7.08
C ARG A 222 -9.36 -6.12 6.90
N ARG A 223 -9.48 -6.85 8.01
CA ARG A 223 -9.53 -8.34 7.99
C ARG A 223 -10.68 -8.90 7.14
N SER A 224 -11.75 -8.11 6.93
CA SER A 224 -12.89 -8.48 6.10
C SER A 224 -12.58 -8.55 4.61
N VAL A 225 -11.47 -7.99 4.15
CA VAL A 225 -11.07 -8.02 2.72
C VAL A 225 -10.76 -9.45 2.28
N ALA A 226 -9.96 -10.17 3.05
CA ALA A 226 -9.58 -11.54 2.70
C ALA A 226 -9.59 -12.43 3.96
N PRO A 227 -10.76 -12.77 4.50
CA PRO A 227 -10.86 -13.65 5.66
C PRO A 227 -10.25 -15.03 5.33
N ARG A 228 -9.32 -15.47 6.19
CA ARG A 228 -8.55 -16.72 6.00
C ARG A 228 -7.76 -16.75 4.66
N GLY A 229 -7.33 -15.58 4.18
CA GLY A 229 -6.52 -15.45 2.95
C GLY A 229 -7.31 -15.56 1.65
N LYS A 230 -8.64 -15.68 1.67
CA LYS A 230 -9.49 -15.73 0.49
C LYS A 230 -10.21 -14.40 0.30
N LEU A 231 -10.10 -13.79 -0.89
CA LEU A 231 -10.75 -12.52 -1.19
C LEU A 231 -12.28 -12.65 -1.05
N ASP A 232 -12.86 -11.79 -0.23
CA ASP A 232 -14.30 -11.73 0.02
C ASP A 232 -15.04 -11.29 -1.25
N PRO A 233 -16.19 -11.92 -1.61
CA PRO A 233 -16.92 -11.58 -2.84
C PRO A 233 -17.40 -10.12 -2.91
N ALA A 234 -17.80 -9.50 -1.79
CA ALA A 234 -18.26 -8.11 -1.79
C ALA A 234 -17.08 -7.15 -2.00
N TRP A 235 -15.92 -7.42 -1.39
CA TRP A 235 -14.70 -6.69 -1.64
C TRP A 235 -14.20 -6.88 -3.07
N LYS A 236 -14.27 -8.09 -3.61
CA LYS A 236 -13.94 -8.35 -5.01
C LYS A 236 -14.82 -7.53 -5.96
N ALA A 237 -16.14 -7.49 -5.71
CA ALA A 237 -17.07 -6.69 -6.52
C ALA A 237 -16.75 -5.19 -6.45
N LEU A 238 -16.42 -4.67 -5.26
CA LEU A 238 -15.96 -3.29 -5.08
C LEU A 238 -14.71 -2.99 -5.90
N MET A 239 -13.68 -3.84 -5.81
CA MET A 239 -12.41 -3.67 -6.52
C MET A 239 -12.57 -3.77 -8.04
N LEU A 240 -13.46 -4.61 -8.54
CA LEU A 240 -13.77 -4.71 -9.97
C LEU A 240 -14.54 -3.49 -10.48
N ARG A 241 -15.38 -2.88 -9.65
CA ARG A 241 -16.14 -1.67 -9.98
C ARG A 241 -15.27 -0.40 -9.91
N HIS A 242 -14.33 -0.34 -8.98
CA HIS A 242 -13.44 0.80 -8.73
C HIS A 242 -11.96 0.37 -8.74
N PRO A 243 -11.46 -0.14 -9.88
CA PRO A 243 -10.12 -0.73 -9.96
C PRO A 243 -9.00 0.29 -9.75
N ASP A 244 -9.31 1.58 -9.88
CA ASP A 244 -8.38 2.71 -9.80
C ASP A 244 -8.44 3.48 -8.45
N ARG A 245 -9.17 2.97 -7.44
CA ARG A 245 -9.46 3.72 -6.20
C ARG A 245 -9.08 3.01 -4.91
N VAL A 246 -8.59 1.78 -4.96
CA VAL A 246 -8.23 0.99 -3.78
C VAL A 246 -6.71 0.85 -3.71
N LEU A 247 -6.14 1.04 -2.51
CA LEU A 247 -4.72 0.86 -2.19
C LEU A 247 -4.54 -0.12 -1.05
N VAL A 248 -3.40 -0.79 -1.01
CA VAL A 248 -2.96 -1.63 0.11
C VAL A 248 -2.00 -0.86 1.01
N GLY A 249 -1.91 -1.24 2.28
CA GLY A 249 -1.00 -0.62 3.24
C GLY A 249 -0.65 -1.53 4.40
N SER A 250 0.57 -1.42 4.95
CA SER A 250 1.04 -2.29 6.03
C SER A 250 0.45 -1.94 7.40
N GLY A 251 0.20 -0.67 7.65
CA GLY A 251 -0.31 -0.19 8.94
C GLY A 251 0.66 -0.37 10.11
N THR A 252 1.92 -0.06 9.94
CA THR A 252 3.02 -0.32 10.90
C THR A 252 3.05 0.65 12.09
N TYR A 253 1.91 0.92 12.75
CA TYR A 253 1.81 1.96 13.78
C TYR A 253 2.45 1.62 15.15
N THR A 254 2.79 0.36 15.41
CA THR A 254 3.57 -0.09 16.59
C THR A 254 4.70 -1.01 16.18
N SER A 255 5.66 -1.24 17.09
CA SER A 255 6.76 -2.19 16.87
C SER A 255 6.29 -3.59 16.48
N GLU A 256 5.16 -4.05 17.02
CA GLU A 256 4.60 -5.36 16.69
C GLU A 256 4.14 -5.46 15.24
N TYR A 257 3.58 -4.38 14.69
CA TYR A 257 3.15 -4.35 13.29
C TYR A 257 4.34 -4.30 12.32
N TRP A 258 5.49 -3.78 12.74
CA TRP A 258 6.72 -3.87 11.97
C TRP A 258 7.18 -5.32 11.77
N TYR A 259 7.01 -6.20 12.77
CA TYR A 259 7.28 -7.63 12.62
C TYR A 259 6.28 -8.32 11.68
N LYS A 260 5.08 -7.78 11.50
CA LYS A 260 4.05 -8.27 10.58
C LYS A 260 4.18 -7.74 9.16
N PHE A 261 5.08 -6.79 8.91
CA PHE A 261 5.24 -6.16 7.59
C PHE A 261 5.41 -7.20 6.48
N ARG A 262 6.31 -8.19 6.66
CA ARG A 262 6.52 -9.28 5.71
C ARG A 262 5.25 -10.10 5.45
N THR A 263 4.54 -10.44 6.52
CA THR A 263 3.30 -11.22 6.43
C THR A 263 2.22 -10.43 5.69
N SER A 264 2.05 -9.14 6.01
CA SER A 264 1.06 -8.29 5.34
C SER A 264 1.31 -8.21 3.83
N MET A 265 2.54 -8.02 3.40
CA MET A 265 2.89 -8.00 1.97
C MET A 265 2.66 -9.35 1.28
N SER A 266 2.95 -10.46 1.98
CA SER A 266 2.67 -11.81 1.48
C SER A 266 1.17 -12.06 1.34
N ASP A 267 0.38 -11.65 2.33
CA ASP A 267 -1.08 -11.81 2.33
C ASP A 267 -1.73 -11.01 1.19
N TYR A 268 -1.27 -9.78 0.93
CA TYR A 268 -1.72 -9.00 -0.21
C TYR A 268 -1.45 -9.72 -1.53
N ARG A 269 -0.22 -10.20 -1.76
CA ARG A 269 0.13 -10.96 -2.97
C ARG A 269 -0.66 -12.25 -3.10
N HIS A 270 -1.05 -12.85 -1.98
CA HIS A 270 -1.83 -14.09 -2.00
C HIS A 270 -3.23 -13.89 -2.57
N TRP A 271 -3.98 -12.91 -2.11
CA TRP A 271 -5.35 -12.71 -2.58
C TRP A 271 -5.47 -11.79 -3.82
N LEU A 272 -4.48 -10.93 -4.10
CA LEU A 272 -4.47 -10.14 -5.35
C LEU A 272 -4.52 -11.01 -6.61
N LYS A 273 -3.97 -12.23 -6.56
CA LYS A 273 -4.07 -13.20 -7.67
C LYS A 273 -5.49 -13.66 -8.00
N ASP A 274 -6.47 -13.40 -7.12
CA ASP A 274 -7.88 -13.73 -7.35
C ASP A 274 -8.59 -12.66 -8.20
N LEU A 275 -7.89 -11.56 -8.51
CA LEU A 275 -8.33 -10.48 -9.39
C LEU A 275 -7.75 -10.62 -10.81
N PRO A 276 -8.36 -9.98 -11.83
CA PRO A 276 -7.70 -9.76 -13.11
C PRO A 276 -6.35 -9.05 -12.93
N ALA A 277 -5.38 -9.34 -13.77
CA ALA A 277 -4.00 -8.88 -13.59
C ALA A 277 -3.87 -7.35 -13.56
N ASP A 278 -4.59 -6.66 -14.43
CA ASP A 278 -4.64 -5.20 -14.50
C ASP A 278 -5.23 -4.56 -13.24
N VAL A 279 -6.32 -5.13 -12.71
CA VAL A 279 -6.94 -4.68 -11.44
C VAL A 279 -6.01 -4.94 -10.27
N ALA A 280 -5.36 -6.11 -10.23
CA ALA A 280 -4.41 -6.46 -9.19
C ALA A 280 -3.19 -5.51 -9.18
N GLU A 281 -2.65 -5.16 -10.35
CA GLU A 281 -1.55 -4.19 -10.47
C GLU A 281 -1.98 -2.77 -10.07
N ASN A 282 -3.18 -2.35 -10.46
CA ASN A 282 -3.72 -1.07 -10.04
C ASN A 282 -3.76 -0.96 -8.52
N ILE A 283 -4.33 -1.95 -7.83
CA ILE A 283 -4.44 -1.99 -6.37
C ILE A 283 -3.07 -2.14 -5.70
N ALA A 284 -2.19 -2.96 -6.28
CA ALA A 284 -0.87 -3.19 -5.72
C ALA A 284 -0.01 -1.92 -5.72
N TYR A 285 -0.01 -1.13 -6.80
CA TYR A 285 0.89 0.03 -6.87
C TYR A 285 0.44 1.18 -7.78
N ARG A 286 -0.25 0.93 -8.92
CA ARG A 286 -0.53 2.00 -9.88
C ARG A 286 -1.44 3.09 -9.32
N ASN A 287 -2.39 2.71 -8.47
CA ASN A 287 -3.29 3.67 -7.81
C ASN A 287 -2.54 4.61 -6.88
N GLY A 288 -1.52 4.09 -6.15
CA GLY A 288 -0.66 4.92 -5.33
C GLY A 288 0.18 5.90 -6.16
N LEU A 289 0.75 5.42 -7.26
CA LEU A 289 1.50 6.29 -8.18
C LEU A 289 0.61 7.38 -8.77
N ALA A 290 -0.59 7.03 -9.22
CA ALA A 290 -1.55 7.98 -9.79
C ALA A 290 -2.02 9.02 -8.75
N LEU A 291 -2.37 8.59 -7.53
CA LEU A 291 -2.82 9.49 -6.45
C LEU A 291 -1.75 10.54 -6.10
N PHE A 292 -0.48 10.13 -6.04
CA PHE A 292 0.65 11.00 -5.69
C PHE A 292 1.37 11.58 -6.92
N GLU A 293 0.85 11.38 -8.13
CA GLU A 293 1.43 11.91 -9.38
C GLU A 293 2.92 11.53 -9.53
N ILE A 294 3.25 10.25 -9.24
CA ILE A 294 4.59 9.68 -9.35
C ILE A 294 4.72 8.97 -10.70
N PRO A 295 5.72 9.31 -11.55
CA PRO A 295 5.93 8.62 -12.81
C PRO A 295 6.23 7.12 -12.61
N ASP A 296 5.59 6.26 -13.41
CA ASP A 296 5.94 4.83 -13.47
C ASP A 296 7.12 4.62 -14.45
N ASN A 297 8.32 4.81 -13.94
CA ASN A 297 9.54 4.66 -14.74
C ASN A 297 9.81 3.19 -15.18
N ARG A 298 9.09 2.21 -14.63
CA ARG A 298 9.21 0.78 -15.01
C ARG A 298 8.46 0.48 -16.30
N ALA A 299 7.33 1.12 -16.52
CA ALA A 299 6.62 1.02 -17.79
C ALA A 299 7.46 1.60 -18.96
N GLN A 300 8.32 2.59 -18.67
CA GLN A 300 9.22 3.18 -19.66
C GLN A 300 10.43 2.29 -19.97
N ALA A 301 10.95 1.55 -19.01
CA ALA A 301 12.06 0.61 -19.22
C ALA A 301 11.65 -0.61 -20.06
N ALA A 302 10.41 -1.09 -19.90
CA ALA A 302 9.88 -2.25 -20.65
C ALA A 302 9.56 -1.94 -22.13
N ILE A 303 9.57 -0.66 -22.55
CA ILE A 303 9.36 -0.23 -23.94
C ILE A 303 10.72 -0.09 -24.69
N GLN A 304 11.84 -0.07 -23.93
CA GLN A 304 13.20 0.12 -24.50
C GLN A 304 13.98 -1.19 -24.66
N ASP A 305 13.47 -2.32 -24.17
CA ASP A 305 13.97 -3.69 -24.36
C ASP A 305 13.13 -4.45 -25.41
#